data_1b0027bbaea9a01a8adc478c86a2fdcc
#
_entry.id   1b0027bbaea9a01a8adc478c86a2fdcc
#
_cell.length_a   1.000
_cell.length_b   1.000
_cell.length_c   1.000
_cell.angle_alpha   90.00
_cell.angle_beta   90.00
_cell.angle_gamma   90.00
#
_symmetry.space_group_name_H-M   'P 1'
#
loop_
_entity.id
_entity.type
_entity.pdbx_description
1 polymer ?
#
loop_
_entity_poly.entity_id
_entity_poly.type
_entity_poly.pdbx_seq_one_letter_code
_entity_poly.pdbx_strand_id
1 'polypeptide(L)'
;TDNNELIRLFQQSGLLYLDEMIVPQTTIADIDMSKVSYYLTRIHKRESEIDFDMSEKLLNNLNIMREGQLTLGGLLFFAKNPQKYRPSFCVKAVSFVGNSVGGNTYRSSQDIEGTIPQLFEETLRFFTTNLLPQVIHFFHNSPINFFQLFL
;
A
#
# COMPACT_ATOMS: atom_id res chain seq x y z
N THR A 1 22.15 15.28 -20.42
CA THR A 1 21.50 14.96 -19.11
C THR A 1 20.29 14.13 -19.42
N ASP A 2 20.21 12.90 -18.87
CA ASP A 2 19.06 12.01 -19.07
C ASP A 2 17.85 12.58 -18.30
N ASN A 3 16.65 12.46 -18.89
CA ASN A 3 15.40 12.92 -18.26
C ASN A 3 15.22 12.34 -16.85
N ASN A 4 15.67 11.11 -16.63
CA ASN A 4 15.59 10.44 -15.32
C ASN A 4 16.54 11.10 -14.28
N GLU A 5 17.70 11.54 -14.70
CA GLU A 5 18.65 12.25 -13.84
C GLU A 5 18.10 13.63 -13.44
N LEU A 6 17.46 14.32 -14.39
CA LEU A 6 16.80 15.60 -14.12
C LEU A 6 15.67 15.47 -13.11
N ILE A 7 14.81 14.44 -13.25
CA ILE A 7 13.73 14.13 -12.30
C ILE A 7 14.30 13.86 -10.91
N ARG A 8 15.39 13.06 -10.81
CA ARG A 8 16.04 12.78 -9.52
C ARG A 8 16.60 14.03 -8.85
N LEU A 9 17.20 14.94 -9.64
CA LEU A 9 17.71 16.21 -9.13
C LEU A 9 16.58 17.11 -8.60
N PHE A 10 15.45 17.20 -9.30
CA PHE A 10 14.27 17.93 -8.82
C PHE A 10 13.68 17.31 -7.54
N GLN A 11 13.64 15.99 -7.42
CA GLN A 11 13.23 15.33 -6.20
C GLN A 11 14.15 15.61 -5.03
N GLN A 12 15.48 15.53 -5.24
CA GLN A 12 16.48 15.82 -4.21
C GLN A 12 16.48 17.29 -3.75
N SER A 13 16.13 18.21 -4.65
CA SER A 13 15.99 19.62 -4.33
C SER A 13 14.67 19.98 -3.63
N GLY A 14 13.77 19.02 -3.45
CA GLY A 14 12.44 19.25 -2.89
C GLY A 14 11.49 20.03 -3.83
N LEU A 15 11.84 20.13 -5.11
CA LEU A 15 11.01 20.82 -6.10
C LEU A 15 9.97 19.93 -6.77
N LEU A 16 10.04 18.62 -6.57
CA LEU A 16 9.09 17.66 -7.12
C LEU A 16 8.64 16.66 -6.05
N TYR A 17 7.39 16.77 -5.66
CA TYR A 17 6.70 15.84 -4.76
C TYR A 17 5.86 14.88 -5.60
N LEU A 18 6.30 13.62 -5.72
CA LEU A 18 5.62 12.62 -6.56
C LEU A 18 4.21 12.30 -6.09
N ASP A 19 3.99 12.30 -4.79
CA ASP A 19 2.69 12.06 -4.16
C ASP A 19 1.67 13.16 -4.51
N GLU A 20 2.11 14.38 -4.80
CA GLU A 20 1.28 15.50 -5.22
C GLU A 20 1.02 15.56 -6.73
N MET A 21 1.66 14.69 -7.53
CA MET A 21 1.45 14.68 -8.98
C MET A 21 0.02 14.25 -9.30
N ILE A 22 -0.61 14.99 -10.20
CA ILE A 22 -1.95 14.68 -10.69
C ILE A 22 -1.93 13.39 -11.52
N VAL A 23 -2.92 12.53 -11.28
CA VAL A 23 -3.15 11.31 -12.07
C VAL A 23 -4.23 11.60 -13.09
N PRO A 24 -3.90 11.67 -14.39
CA PRO A 24 -4.86 12.01 -15.42
C PRO A 24 -6.04 11.03 -15.47
N GLN A 25 -7.20 11.52 -15.92
CA GLN A 25 -8.44 10.77 -16.12
C GLN A 25 -9.11 10.26 -14.83
N THR A 26 -8.59 10.63 -13.66
CA THR A 26 -9.26 10.36 -12.38
C THR A 26 -10.30 11.43 -12.08
N THR A 27 -11.28 11.08 -11.26
CA THR A 27 -12.35 11.98 -10.81
C THR A 27 -12.70 11.73 -9.35
N ILE A 28 -13.48 12.59 -8.73
CA ILE A 28 -14.00 12.39 -7.37
C ILE A 28 -14.77 11.06 -7.20
N ALA A 29 -15.40 10.56 -8.28
CA ALA A 29 -16.12 9.29 -8.26
C ALA A 29 -15.20 8.07 -8.03
N ASP A 30 -13.92 8.20 -8.28
CA ASP A 30 -12.91 7.15 -8.07
C ASP A 30 -12.46 7.06 -6.60
N ILE A 31 -12.82 8.04 -5.76
CA ILE A 31 -12.50 8.06 -4.33
C ILE A 31 -13.47 7.17 -3.56
N ASP A 32 -12.92 6.41 -2.62
CA ASP A 32 -13.67 5.74 -1.56
C ASP A 32 -13.76 6.66 -0.34
N MET A 33 -14.91 7.35 -0.22
CA MET A 33 -15.13 8.31 0.85
C MET A 33 -15.10 7.69 2.24
N SER A 34 -15.37 6.39 2.37
CA SER A 34 -15.27 5.69 3.64
C SER A 34 -13.83 5.62 4.15
N LYS A 35 -12.87 5.46 3.24
CA LYS A 35 -11.43 5.49 3.59
C LYS A 35 -10.99 6.88 4.03
N VAL A 36 -11.50 7.93 3.38
CA VAL A 36 -11.21 9.32 3.77
C VAL A 36 -11.78 9.61 5.16
N SER A 37 -13.04 9.24 5.39
CA SER A 37 -13.68 9.39 6.70
C SER A 37 -12.93 8.65 7.81
N TYR A 38 -12.56 7.39 7.57
CA TYR A 38 -11.77 6.60 8.51
C TYR A 38 -10.43 7.27 8.85
N TYR A 39 -9.72 7.78 7.84
CA TYR A 39 -8.46 8.48 8.03
C TYR A 39 -8.63 9.73 8.89
N LEU A 40 -9.63 10.56 8.59
CA LEU A 40 -9.91 11.79 9.34
C LEU A 40 -10.26 11.51 10.81
N THR A 41 -11.08 10.50 11.06
CA THR A 41 -11.45 10.07 12.42
C THR A 41 -10.20 9.65 13.22
N ARG A 42 -9.26 8.94 12.59
CA ARG A 42 -8.00 8.52 13.22
C ARG A 42 -7.09 9.69 13.56
N ILE A 43 -6.94 10.67 12.66
CA ILE A 43 -6.07 11.83 12.89
C ILE A 43 -6.62 12.69 14.03
N HIS A 44 -7.92 12.93 14.04
CA HIS A 44 -8.52 13.83 15.02
C HIS A 44 -8.74 13.18 16.39
N LYS A 45 -8.46 11.86 16.54
CA LYS A 45 -8.65 11.11 17.80
C LYS A 45 -10.04 11.32 18.45
N ARG A 46 -11.05 11.63 17.66
CA ARG A 46 -12.41 11.87 18.12
C ARG A 46 -13.28 10.68 17.70
N GLU A 47 -13.88 10.02 18.69
CA GLU A 47 -14.85 8.94 18.51
C GLU A 47 -16.24 9.44 18.08
N SER A 48 -16.47 10.76 18.08
CA SER A 48 -17.73 11.32 17.61
C SER A 48 -17.76 11.34 16.08
N GLU A 49 -18.88 10.92 15.50
CA GLU A 49 -19.25 11.16 14.11
C GLU A 49 -19.12 12.66 13.79
N ILE A 50 -17.92 13.07 13.39
CA ILE A 50 -17.76 14.40 12.84
C ILE A 50 -18.31 14.29 11.42
N ASP A 51 -19.42 14.95 11.19
CA ASP A 51 -19.93 15.16 9.84
C ASP A 51 -18.92 16.09 9.12
N PHE A 52 -17.92 15.44 8.54
CA PHE A 52 -17.00 16.15 7.65
C PHE A 52 -17.77 16.46 6.37
N ASP A 53 -17.97 17.72 6.08
CA ASP A 53 -18.34 18.12 4.75
C ASP A 53 -17.29 17.59 3.76
N MET A 54 -17.58 16.44 3.14
CA MET A 54 -16.73 15.76 2.17
C MET A 54 -16.71 16.51 0.84
N SER A 55 -16.59 17.82 0.93
CA SER A 55 -16.51 18.71 -0.21
C SER A 55 -15.17 18.53 -0.95
N GLU A 56 -15.18 18.88 -2.21
CA GLU A 56 -13.97 18.94 -3.04
C GLU A 56 -12.89 19.85 -2.40
N LYS A 57 -13.31 20.89 -1.68
CA LYS A 57 -12.43 21.77 -0.92
C LYS A 57 -11.66 21.03 0.17
N LEU A 58 -12.31 20.13 0.90
CA LEU A 58 -11.64 19.31 1.93
C LEU A 58 -10.62 18.37 1.27
N LEU A 59 -11.00 17.71 0.17
CA LEU A 59 -10.11 16.78 -0.54
C LEU A 59 -8.89 17.51 -1.12
N ASN A 60 -9.07 18.74 -1.62
CA ASN A 60 -7.96 19.58 -2.07
C ASN A 60 -7.05 20.00 -0.90
N ASN A 61 -7.62 20.39 0.25
CA ASN A 61 -6.83 20.77 1.43
C ASN A 61 -6.01 19.60 2.00
N LEU A 62 -6.48 18.37 1.81
CA LEU A 62 -5.78 17.15 2.20
C LEU A 62 -4.80 16.65 1.13
N ASN A 63 -4.64 17.37 0.03
CA ASN A 63 -3.85 16.93 -1.14
C ASN A 63 -4.32 15.59 -1.74
N ILE A 64 -5.54 15.17 -1.48
CA ILE A 64 -6.14 13.97 -2.09
C ILE A 64 -6.51 14.25 -3.54
N MET A 65 -6.96 15.48 -3.82
CA MET A 65 -7.28 15.97 -5.17
C MET A 65 -6.56 17.28 -5.46
N ARG A 66 -6.40 17.56 -6.74
CA ARG A 66 -5.94 18.84 -7.28
C ARG A 66 -6.51 19.01 -8.69
N GLU A 67 -7.06 20.17 -8.98
CA GLU A 67 -7.65 20.48 -10.31
C GLU A 67 -8.73 19.48 -10.76
N GLY A 68 -9.56 19.00 -9.82
CA GLY A 68 -10.63 18.03 -10.10
C GLY A 68 -10.17 16.59 -10.34
N GLN A 69 -8.89 16.30 -10.20
CA GLN A 69 -8.28 14.98 -10.38
C GLN A 69 -7.57 14.51 -9.10
N LEU A 70 -7.38 13.20 -8.96
CA LEU A 70 -6.64 12.66 -7.81
C LEU A 70 -5.14 12.96 -7.96
N THR A 71 -4.51 13.24 -6.83
CA THR A 71 -3.05 13.18 -6.72
C THR A 71 -2.61 11.71 -6.66
N LEU A 72 -1.35 11.42 -6.89
CA LEU A 72 -0.82 10.06 -6.76
C LEU A 72 -0.99 9.54 -5.31
N GLY A 73 -0.75 10.39 -4.30
CA GLY A 73 -1.05 10.06 -2.91
C GLY A 73 -2.54 9.76 -2.69
N GLY A 74 -3.42 10.63 -3.19
CA GLY A 74 -4.87 10.44 -3.14
C GLY A 74 -5.31 9.13 -3.78
N LEU A 75 -4.77 8.81 -4.96
CA LEU A 75 -5.03 7.55 -5.66
C LEU A 75 -4.62 6.34 -4.81
N LEU A 76 -3.38 6.34 -4.33
CA LEU A 76 -2.80 5.17 -3.68
C LEU A 76 -3.37 4.88 -2.29
N PHE A 77 -3.90 5.90 -1.60
CA PHE A 77 -4.46 5.72 -0.27
C PHE A 77 -5.99 5.66 -0.23
N PHE A 78 -6.67 6.37 -1.14
CA PHE A 78 -8.11 6.60 -1.00
C PHE A 78 -8.95 6.16 -2.21
N ALA A 79 -8.33 5.74 -3.33
CA ALA A 79 -9.12 5.28 -4.46
C ALA A 79 -9.80 3.93 -4.21
N LYS A 80 -10.90 3.70 -4.94
CA LYS A 80 -11.60 2.41 -5.00
C LYS A 80 -10.75 1.34 -5.66
N ASN A 81 -10.10 1.70 -6.78
CA ASN A 81 -9.27 0.79 -7.58
C ASN A 81 -8.05 1.55 -8.14
N PRO A 82 -6.94 1.64 -7.39
CA PRO A 82 -5.73 2.34 -7.84
C PRO A 82 -5.09 1.71 -9.08
N GLN A 83 -5.15 0.38 -9.21
CA GLN A 83 -4.51 -0.37 -10.29
C GLN A 83 -5.15 -0.12 -11.66
N LYS A 84 -6.40 0.35 -11.70
CA LYS A 84 -7.03 0.84 -12.95
C LYS A 84 -6.20 1.93 -13.63
N TYR A 85 -5.57 2.79 -12.84
CA TYR A 85 -4.77 3.94 -13.32
C TYR A 85 -3.27 3.69 -13.25
N ARG A 86 -2.83 2.86 -12.32
CA ARG A 86 -1.42 2.52 -12.08
C ARG A 86 -1.27 1.03 -11.82
N PRO A 87 -1.33 0.17 -12.86
CA PRO A 87 -1.28 -1.30 -12.71
C PRO A 87 0.00 -1.81 -12.03
N SER A 88 1.10 -1.06 -12.13
CA SER A 88 2.39 -1.44 -11.54
C SER A 88 2.43 -1.31 -10.01
N PHE A 89 1.47 -0.59 -9.39
CA PHE A 89 1.39 -0.48 -7.93
C PHE A 89 0.64 -1.69 -7.34
N CYS A 90 1.19 -2.86 -7.51
CA CYS A 90 0.71 -4.12 -6.93
C CYS A 90 1.86 -4.88 -6.28
N VAL A 91 1.55 -5.84 -5.44
CA VAL A 91 2.54 -6.77 -4.86
C VAL A 91 2.36 -8.14 -5.49
N LYS A 92 3.44 -8.67 -6.09
CA LYS A 92 3.48 -10.04 -6.60
C LYS A 92 4.11 -10.94 -5.53
N ALA A 93 3.28 -11.68 -4.82
CA ALA A 93 3.69 -12.55 -3.75
C ALA A 93 3.80 -13.99 -4.25
N VAL A 94 4.97 -14.63 -4.04
CA VAL A 94 5.22 -16.02 -4.44
C VAL A 94 5.86 -16.77 -3.28
N SER A 95 5.33 -17.94 -2.95
CA SER A 95 5.90 -18.86 -1.98
C SER A 95 6.41 -20.11 -2.71
N PHE A 96 7.70 -20.40 -2.58
CA PHE A 96 8.34 -21.57 -3.20
C PHE A 96 8.33 -22.77 -2.25
N VAL A 97 8.42 -23.97 -2.83
CA VAL A 97 8.64 -25.21 -2.08
C VAL A 97 10.13 -25.44 -1.94
N GLY A 98 10.62 -25.60 -0.69
CA GLY A 98 12.05 -25.83 -0.38
C GLY A 98 12.85 -24.54 -0.17
N ASN A 99 14.17 -24.67 -0.15
CA ASN A 99 15.12 -23.61 0.24
C ASN A 99 15.76 -22.90 -0.96
N SER A 100 15.27 -23.12 -2.18
CA SER A 100 15.84 -22.54 -3.40
C SER A 100 14.82 -21.63 -4.11
N VAL A 101 15.22 -20.40 -4.37
CA VAL A 101 14.43 -19.41 -5.12
C VAL A 101 14.38 -19.76 -6.63
N GLY A 102 15.23 -20.66 -7.12
CA GLY A 102 15.27 -21.08 -8.53
C GLY A 102 14.48 -22.36 -8.86
N GLY A 103 13.71 -22.89 -7.92
CA GLY A 103 12.87 -24.07 -8.16
C GLY A 103 11.66 -23.75 -9.05
N ASN A 104 11.30 -24.66 -9.95
CA ASN A 104 10.13 -24.51 -10.83
C ASN A 104 8.80 -24.80 -10.12
N THR A 105 8.83 -25.13 -8.82
CA THR A 105 7.65 -25.50 -8.05
C THR A 105 7.38 -24.45 -6.98
N TYR A 106 6.30 -23.72 -7.14
CA TYR A 106 5.80 -22.80 -6.14
C TYR A 106 4.57 -23.39 -5.41
N ARG A 107 4.42 -23.03 -4.14
CA ARG A 107 3.31 -23.46 -3.29
C ARG A 107 2.10 -22.56 -3.51
N SER A 108 2.34 -21.28 -3.62
CA SER A 108 1.29 -20.26 -3.77
C SER A 108 1.85 -19.06 -4.51
N SER A 109 1.01 -18.47 -5.36
CA SER A 109 1.27 -17.20 -6.04
C SER A 109 0.01 -16.36 -6.01
N GLN A 110 0.16 -15.08 -5.69
CA GLN A 110 -0.95 -14.13 -5.63
C GLN A 110 -0.50 -12.75 -6.09
N ASP A 111 -1.28 -12.13 -6.98
CA ASP A 111 -1.18 -10.72 -7.28
C ASP A 111 -2.11 -9.97 -6.30
N ILE A 112 -1.51 -9.14 -5.46
CA ILE A 112 -2.22 -8.38 -4.43
C ILE A 112 -2.41 -6.96 -4.93
N GLU A 113 -3.66 -6.53 -4.99
CA GLU A 113 -4.08 -5.22 -5.48
C GLU A 113 -4.86 -4.46 -4.40
N GLY A 114 -5.03 -3.16 -4.57
CA GLY A 114 -5.73 -2.28 -3.66
C GLY A 114 -4.92 -1.03 -3.32
N THR A 115 -5.35 -0.32 -2.29
CA THR A 115 -4.61 0.83 -1.72
C THR A 115 -3.39 0.36 -0.92
N ILE A 116 -2.45 1.27 -0.64
CA ILE A 116 -1.24 0.95 0.14
C ILE A 116 -1.57 0.23 1.46
N PRO A 117 -2.53 0.68 2.29
CA PRO A 117 -2.91 -0.06 3.49
C PRO A 117 -3.39 -1.48 3.19
N GLN A 118 -4.22 -1.67 2.15
CA GLN A 118 -4.70 -2.99 1.74
C GLN A 118 -3.56 -3.89 1.22
N LEU A 119 -2.65 -3.33 0.41
CA LEU A 119 -1.46 -4.05 -0.05
C LEU A 119 -0.62 -4.55 1.13
N PHE A 120 -0.44 -3.71 2.14
CA PHE A 120 0.31 -4.08 3.35
C PHE A 120 -0.38 -5.20 4.13
N GLU A 121 -1.68 -5.07 4.41
CA GLU A 121 -2.45 -6.07 5.16
C GLU A 121 -2.49 -7.42 4.45
N GLU A 122 -2.78 -7.43 3.15
CA GLU A 122 -2.86 -8.66 2.35
C GLU A 122 -1.48 -9.32 2.17
N THR A 123 -0.43 -8.52 2.01
CA THR A 123 0.95 -9.03 1.95
C THR A 123 1.33 -9.68 3.28
N LEU A 124 1.00 -9.05 4.39
CA LEU A 124 1.26 -9.62 5.72
C LEU A 124 0.46 -10.91 5.93
N ARG A 125 -0.80 -10.95 5.48
CA ARG A 125 -1.64 -12.16 5.50
C ARG A 125 -1.03 -13.29 4.67
N PHE A 126 -0.60 -12.99 3.44
CA PHE A 126 0.09 -13.96 2.59
C PHE A 126 1.34 -14.52 3.28
N PHE A 127 2.12 -13.65 3.91
CA PHE A 127 3.34 -14.02 4.62
C PHE A 127 3.02 -14.93 5.81
N THR A 128 2.07 -14.55 6.65
CA THR A 128 1.69 -15.34 7.83
C THR A 128 1.11 -16.70 7.45
N THR A 129 0.33 -16.76 6.38
CA THR A 129 -0.29 -18.02 5.92
C THR A 129 0.72 -18.97 5.29
N ASN A 130 1.70 -18.46 4.54
CA ASN A 130 2.59 -19.30 3.75
C ASN A 130 3.95 -19.58 4.41
N LEU A 131 4.44 -18.69 5.28
CA LEU A 131 5.77 -18.79 5.88
C LEU A 131 5.74 -19.21 7.35
N LEU A 132 4.85 -18.65 8.16
CA LEU A 132 4.80 -19.00 9.59
C LEU A 132 4.61 -20.49 9.87
N PRO A 133 3.73 -21.22 9.17
CA PRO A 133 3.59 -22.66 9.39
C PRO A 133 4.89 -23.43 9.13
N GLN A 134 5.70 -22.99 8.17
CA GLN A 134 6.99 -23.61 7.84
C GLN A 134 8.04 -23.30 8.92
N VAL A 135 8.08 -22.07 9.40
CA VAL A 135 8.97 -21.64 10.47
C VAL A 135 8.63 -22.38 11.76
N ILE A 136 7.36 -22.49 12.13
CA ILE A 136 6.89 -23.24 13.30
C ILE A 136 7.27 -24.72 13.16
N HIS A 137 7.02 -25.34 12.00
CA HIS A 137 7.38 -26.74 11.76
C HIS A 137 8.89 -26.96 11.82
N PHE A 138 9.70 -26.04 11.29
CA PHE A 138 11.16 -26.09 11.37
C PHE A 138 11.63 -26.05 12.81
N PHE A 139 11.09 -25.13 13.62
CA PHE A 139 11.48 -25.01 15.04
C PHE A 139 10.92 -26.13 15.92
N HIS A 140 9.77 -26.68 15.59
CA HIS A 140 9.22 -27.83 16.34
C HIS A 140 10.07 -29.11 16.14
N ASN A 141 10.66 -29.26 14.96
CA ASN A 141 11.52 -30.39 14.63
C ASN A 141 13.04 -30.10 14.81
N SER A 142 13.38 -28.87 15.23
CA SER A 142 14.77 -28.49 15.53
C SER A 142 15.11 -28.80 17.00
N PRO A 143 16.29 -29.29 17.29
CA PRO A 143 16.74 -29.48 18.69
C PRO A 143 16.96 -28.16 19.46
N ILE A 144 16.72 -27.00 18.81
CA ILE A 144 16.86 -25.68 19.43
C ILE A 144 15.52 -25.28 20.03
N ASN A 145 15.47 -25.21 21.35
CA ASN A 145 14.30 -24.78 22.10
C ASN A 145 14.13 -23.26 22.00
N PHE A 146 13.24 -22.81 21.12
CA PHE A 146 13.01 -21.38 20.82
C PHE A 146 12.57 -20.55 22.05
N PHE A 147 12.02 -21.20 23.08
CA PHE A 147 11.63 -20.55 24.34
C PHE A 147 12.82 -20.04 25.19
N GLN A 148 14.04 -20.47 24.92
CA GLN A 148 15.23 -19.97 25.62
C GLN A 148 15.85 -18.71 25.02
N LEU A 149 15.36 -18.21 23.88
CA LEU A 149 15.92 -17.04 23.22
C LEU A 149 15.17 -15.74 23.57
N PHE A 150 14.05 -15.83 24.31
CA PHE A 150 13.19 -14.69 24.68
C PHE A 150 12.98 -14.55 26.20
N LEU A 151 13.81 -15.18 27.03
CA LEU A 151 13.97 -14.93 28.47
C LEU A 151 15.36 -14.36 28.72
#